data_a565b69112376c886f65b472d4f0677d
#
_entry.id   a565b69112376c886f65b472d4f0677d
#
_cell.length_a   1.000
_cell.length_b   1.000
_cell.length_c   1.000
_cell.angle_alpha   90.00
_cell.angle_beta   90.00
_cell.angle_gamma   90.00
#
_symmetry.space_group_name_H-M   'P 1'
#
loop_
_entity.id
_entity.type
_entity.pdbx_description
1 polymer ?
#
loop_
_entity_poly.entity_id
_entity_poly.type
_entity_poly.pdbx_seq_one_letter_code
_entity_poly.pdbx_strand_id
1 'polypeptide(L)'
;MVKPSLEEFRELAPRGNVVPLYAQLAADFETPLTAYLRIRDGKHAFLLESAESTDASGSWSNLGSDPRAVFEARWKEITIRRGSRVEIRTAERDMLSELENFMAAYRPVTHGDAPPFFGGAVGY
;
A
#
# COMPACT_ATOMS: atom_id res chain seq x y z
N MET A 1 -3.29 -4.40 20.15
CA MET A 1 -4.42 -3.44 20.07
C MET A 1 -4.41 -2.81 18.68
N VAL A 2 -5.55 -2.78 18.03
CA VAL A 2 -5.70 -2.12 16.71
C VAL A 2 -5.94 -0.64 16.91
N LYS A 3 -5.29 0.19 16.11
CA LYS A 3 -5.47 1.65 16.07
C LYS A 3 -5.91 2.09 14.67
N PRO A 4 -6.69 3.15 14.52
CA PRO A 4 -7.38 3.85 15.61
C PRO A 4 -8.47 3.01 16.26
N SER A 5 -8.93 3.41 17.42
CA SER A 5 -10.15 2.88 18.03
C SER A 5 -11.37 3.17 17.14
N LEU A 6 -12.51 2.52 17.41
CA LEU A 6 -13.72 2.78 16.64
C LEU A 6 -14.21 4.23 16.75
N GLU A 7 -14.02 4.83 17.93
CA GLU A 7 -14.42 6.23 18.17
C GLU A 7 -13.53 7.19 17.34
N GLU A 8 -12.22 7.03 17.44
CA GLU A 8 -11.25 7.79 16.64
C GLU A 8 -11.48 7.58 15.14
N PHE A 9 -11.77 6.36 14.70
CA PHE A 9 -12.10 6.08 13.30
C PHE A 9 -13.30 6.88 12.81
N ARG A 10 -14.37 6.98 13.64
CA ARG A 10 -15.57 7.77 13.28
C ARG A 10 -15.27 9.26 13.13
N GLU A 11 -14.31 9.79 13.90
CA GLU A 11 -13.87 11.18 13.80
C GLU A 11 -12.98 11.41 12.56
N LEU A 12 -12.23 10.39 12.15
CA LEU A 12 -11.32 10.47 11.01
C LEU A 12 -12.04 10.24 9.67
N ALA A 13 -13.04 9.37 9.63
CA ALA A 13 -13.72 8.96 8.41
C ALA A 13 -14.27 10.11 7.54
N PRO A 14 -14.78 11.23 8.08
CA PRO A 14 -15.20 12.37 7.26
C PRO A 14 -14.06 13.12 6.57
N ARG A 15 -12.81 12.94 6.98
CA ARG A 15 -11.66 13.70 6.48
C ARG A 15 -11.07 13.15 5.19
N GLY A 16 -11.41 11.92 4.82
CA GLY A 16 -10.90 11.27 3.60
C GLY A 16 -11.67 10.00 3.29
N ASN A 17 -11.17 9.20 2.38
CA ASN A 17 -11.80 7.93 2.00
C ASN A 17 -10.92 6.70 2.25
N VAL A 18 -9.74 6.90 2.83
CA VAL A 18 -8.83 5.84 3.26
C VAL A 18 -8.32 6.17 4.66
N VAL A 19 -8.70 5.37 5.63
CA VAL A 19 -8.22 5.48 7.01
C VAL A 19 -7.39 4.24 7.31
N PRO A 20 -6.06 4.37 7.55
CA PRO A 20 -5.22 3.22 7.86
C PRO A 20 -5.57 2.65 9.23
N LEU A 21 -5.71 1.33 9.29
CA LEU A 21 -5.82 0.58 10.53
C LEU A 21 -4.52 -0.19 10.73
N TYR A 22 -3.95 -0.10 11.90
CA TYR A 22 -2.69 -0.77 12.20
C TYR A 22 -2.65 -1.36 13.61
N ALA A 23 -1.82 -2.38 13.77
CA ALA A 23 -1.49 -2.96 15.06
C ALA A 23 0.02 -3.23 15.10
N GLN A 24 0.63 -3.00 16.24
CA GLN A 24 2.02 -3.34 16.47
C GLN A 24 2.11 -4.72 17.10
N LEU A 25 2.92 -5.58 16.50
CA LEU A 25 3.17 -6.94 16.97
C LEU A 25 4.66 -7.12 17.26
N ALA A 26 4.99 -7.84 18.31
CA ALA A 26 6.36 -8.28 18.54
C ALA A 26 6.73 -9.34 17.49
N ALA A 27 7.92 -9.20 16.91
CA ALA A 27 8.41 -10.06 15.83
C ALA A 27 9.84 -10.55 16.11
N ASP A 28 10.14 -10.92 17.36
CA ASP A 28 11.48 -11.25 17.82
C ASP A 28 12.11 -12.43 17.06
N PHE A 29 11.29 -13.31 16.50
CA PHE A 29 11.72 -14.49 15.73
C PHE A 29 11.44 -14.37 14.22
N GLU A 30 11.06 -13.21 13.76
CA GLU A 30 10.76 -12.98 12.34
C GLU A 30 11.80 -12.08 11.69
N THR A 31 12.10 -12.37 10.43
CA THR A 31 12.82 -11.47 9.55
C THR A 31 11.84 -10.88 8.52
N PRO A 32 12.18 -9.78 7.84
CA PRO A 32 11.35 -9.27 6.75
C PRO A 32 11.03 -10.35 5.70
N LEU A 33 12.00 -11.19 5.38
CA LEU A 33 11.82 -12.29 4.42
C LEU A 33 10.86 -13.37 4.95
N THR A 34 11.00 -13.80 6.20
CA THR A 34 10.08 -14.82 6.76
C THR A 34 8.66 -14.26 6.88
N ALA A 35 8.51 -13.01 7.27
CA ALA A 35 7.22 -12.34 7.30
C ALA A 35 6.61 -12.25 5.90
N TYR A 36 7.38 -11.86 4.89
CA TYR A 36 6.94 -11.83 3.50
C TYR A 36 6.45 -13.22 3.02
N LEU A 37 7.21 -14.27 3.32
CA LEU A 37 6.84 -15.64 2.94
C LEU A 37 5.52 -16.11 3.59
N ARG A 38 5.19 -15.59 4.74
CA ARG A 38 3.93 -15.90 5.44
C ARG A 38 2.72 -15.15 4.88
N ILE A 39 2.90 -13.88 4.48
CA ILE A 39 1.79 -13.07 4.01
C ILE A 39 1.57 -13.12 2.51
N ARG A 40 2.58 -13.54 1.73
CA ARG A 40 2.42 -13.63 0.28
C ARG A 40 1.28 -14.58 -0.07
N ASP A 41 0.34 -14.09 -0.83
CA ASP A 41 -0.75 -14.86 -1.38
C ASP A 41 -0.91 -14.49 -2.86
N GLY A 42 -1.11 -15.50 -3.71
CA GLY A 42 -1.30 -15.28 -5.13
C GLY A 42 -0.10 -14.71 -5.87
N LYS A 43 -0.36 -13.80 -6.82
CA LYS A 43 0.60 -13.34 -7.82
C LYS A 43 1.28 -12.01 -7.49
N HIS A 44 0.70 -11.24 -6.58
CA HIS A 44 1.12 -9.88 -6.32
C HIS A 44 1.49 -9.71 -4.86
N ALA A 45 2.78 -9.74 -4.60
CA ALA A 45 3.35 -9.46 -3.30
C ALA A 45 4.67 -8.71 -3.48
N PHE A 46 5.06 -7.91 -2.51
CA PHE A 46 6.32 -7.17 -2.54
C PHE A 46 7.05 -7.24 -1.20
N LEU A 47 8.35 -7.11 -1.27
CA LEU A 47 9.24 -6.86 -0.14
C LEU A 47 10.24 -5.78 -0.55
N LEU A 48 10.20 -4.65 0.15
CA LEU A 48 11.13 -3.54 -0.02
C LEU A 48 11.98 -3.45 1.24
N GLU A 49 13.28 -3.57 1.08
CA GLU A 49 14.25 -3.45 2.17
C GLU A 49 15.17 -2.26 1.91
N SER A 50 15.45 -1.48 2.96
CA SER A 50 16.45 -0.43 2.89
C SER A 50 17.85 -1.05 2.84
N ALA A 51 18.66 -0.65 1.87
CA ALA A 51 20.04 -1.10 1.75
C ALA A 51 21.00 -0.44 2.76
N GLU A 52 20.63 0.72 3.32
CA GLU A 52 21.44 1.47 4.26
C GLU A 52 20.70 1.70 5.58
N SER A 53 21.29 1.20 6.66
CA SER A 53 20.90 1.52 8.03
C SER A 53 21.86 2.58 8.59
N THR A 54 21.76 3.83 8.15
CA THR A 54 22.68 4.89 8.59
C THR A 54 22.16 5.74 9.73
N ASP A 55 20.93 5.59 10.15
CA ASP A 55 20.34 6.43 11.19
C ASP A 55 19.94 5.67 12.46
N ALA A 56 20.10 6.34 13.60
CA ALA A 56 19.68 5.88 14.92
C ALA A 56 18.15 5.62 15.06
N SER A 57 17.37 5.94 14.03
CA SER A 57 15.93 5.70 13.95
C SER A 57 15.53 4.31 13.48
N GLY A 58 16.51 3.44 13.17
CA GLY A 58 16.26 2.08 12.68
C GLY A 58 15.98 2.01 11.17
N SER A 59 16.05 0.80 10.63
CA SER A 59 15.72 0.52 9.23
C SER A 59 14.29 0.00 9.12
N TRP A 60 13.61 0.41 8.06
CA TRP A 60 12.28 -0.07 7.73
C TRP A 60 12.33 -1.06 6.58
N SER A 61 11.64 -2.17 6.73
CA SER A 61 11.28 -3.05 5.62
C SER A 61 9.78 -2.98 5.41
N ASN A 62 9.37 -2.85 4.17
CA ASN A 62 7.95 -2.77 3.83
C ASN A 62 7.60 -3.99 2.97
N LEU A 63 6.52 -4.65 3.33
CA LEU A 63 6.05 -5.84 2.63
C LEU A 63 4.53 -5.82 2.54
N GLY A 64 4.00 -6.39 1.49
CA GLY A 64 2.56 -6.43 1.27
C GLY A 64 2.16 -7.50 0.26
N SER A 65 0.90 -7.85 0.29
CA SER A 65 0.28 -8.81 -0.62
C SER A 65 -1.20 -8.47 -0.80
N ASP A 66 -1.86 -9.19 -1.68
CA ASP A 66 -3.29 -9.06 -1.94
C ASP A 66 -3.72 -7.61 -2.23
N PRO A 67 -3.21 -7.00 -3.31
CA PRO A 67 -3.52 -5.61 -3.63
C PRO A 67 -5.01 -5.44 -3.95
N ARG A 68 -5.59 -4.33 -3.52
CA ARG A 68 -6.96 -3.95 -3.86
C ARG A 68 -7.18 -3.78 -5.36
N ALA A 69 -6.14 -3.32 -6.04
CA ALA A 69 -6.16 -3.15 -7.49
C ALA A 69 -4.77 -3.38 -8.07
N VAL A 70 -4.73 -3.86 -9.30
CA VAL A 70 -3.51 -3.97 -10.10
C VAL A 70 -3.66 -3.06 -11.31
N PHE A 71 -2.73 -2.12 -11.42
CA PHE A 71 -2.63 -1.18 -12.53
C PHE A 71 -1.47 -1.61 -13.43
N GLU A 72 -1.78 -1.97 -14.65
CA GLU A 72 -0.79 -2.33 -15.67
C GLU A 72 -0.90 -1.38 -16.84
N ALA A 73 0.24 -0.92 -17.33
CA ALA A 73 0.32 -0.07 -18.51
C ALA A 73 1.29 -0.67 -19.52
N ARG A 74 0.81 -0.86 -20.73
CA ARG A 74 1.62 -1.32 -21.88
C ARG A 74 1.37 -0.42 -23.06
N TRP A 75 2.39 0.32 -23.46
CA TRP A 75 2.25 1.35 -24.51
C TRP A 75 1.16 2.37 -24.13
N LYS A 76 0.07 2.36 -24.85
CA LYS A 76 -1.10 3.21 -24.56
C LYS A 76 -2.28 2.45 -23.96
N GLU A 77 -2.14 1.16 -23.74
CA GLU A 77 -3.19 0.36 -23.12
C GLU A 77 -3.00 0.34 -21.61
N ILE A 78 -4.07 0.64 -20.88
CA ILE A 78 -4.15 0.56 -19.43
C ILE A 78 -5.14 -0.53 -19.06
N THR A 79 -4.70 -1.43 -18.22
CA THR A 79 -5.53 -2.47 -17.63
C THR A 79 -5.59 -2.28 -16.12
N ILE A 80 -6.78 -2.14 -15.56
CA ILE A 80 -7.00 -2.04 -14.12
C ILE A 80 -7.83 -3.24 -13.69
N ARG A 81 -7.28 -4.04 -12.77
CA ARG A 81 -7.96 -5.21 -12.19
C ARG A 81 -8.33 -4.93 -10.74
N ARG A 82 -9.59 -5.15 -10.41
CA ARG A 82 -10.11 -5.08 -9.03
C ARG A 82 -10.93 -6.35 -8.78
N GLY A 83 -10.34 -7.32 -8.10
CA GLY A 83 -10.95 -8.64 -7.96
C GLY A 83 -11.22 -9.27 -9.33
N SER A 84 -12.47 -9.63 -9.61
CA SER A 84 -12.90 -10.18 -10.90
C SER A 84 -13.18 -9.11 -11.97
N ARG A 85 -13.23 -7.84 -11.61
CA ARG A 85 -13.46 -6.72 -12.56
C ARG A 85 -12.17 -6.35 -13.26
N VAL A 86 -12.26 -6.27 -14.58
CA VAL A 86 -11.17 -5.83 -15.44
C VAL A 86 -11.65 -4.66 -16.26
N GLU A 87 -10.95 -3.54 -16.18
CA GLU A 87 -11.16 -2.36 -17.02
C GLU A 87 -9.97 -2.23 -17.97
N ILE A 88 -10.22 -2.08 -19.24
CA ILE A 88 -9.20 -1.85 -20.28
C ILE A 88 -9.55 -0.56 -20.99
N ARG A 89 -8.60 0.36 -21.07
CA ARG A 89 -8.76 1.63 -21.78
C ARG A 89 -7.47 2.11 -22.42
N THR A 90 -7.59 3.05 -23.31
CA THR A 90 -6.44 3.72 -23.90
C THR A 90 -6.03 4.90 -23.05
N ALA A 91 -4.72 5.05 -22.81
CA ALA A 91 -4.17 6.19 -22.09
C ALA A 91 -4.36 7.48 -22.90
N GLU A 92 -4.85 8.51 -22.24
CA GLU A 92 -4.98 9.86 -22.83
C GLU A 92 -3.67 10.65 -22.70
N ARG A 93 -2.87 10.30 -21.71
CA ARG A 93 -1.58 10.92 -21.38
C ARG A 93 -0.49 9.86 -21.25
N ASP A 94 0.66 10.26 -20.74
CA ASP A 94 1.72 9.32 -20.34
C ASP A 94 1.29 8.44 -19.14
N MET A 95 1.97 7.32 -18.99
CA MET A 95 1.60 6.29 -18.00
C MET A 95 1.67 6.77 -16.56
N LEU A 96 2.61 7.65 -16.23
CA LEU A 96 2.74 8.19 -14.89
C LEU A 96 1.60 9.15 -14.57
N SER A 97 1.20 9.99 -15.51
CA SER A 97 0.01 10.85 -15.36
C SER A 97 -1.27 10.04 -15.18
N GLU A 98 -1.38 8.91 -15.88
CA GLU A 98 -2.52 8.00 -15.73
C GLU A 98 -2.53 7.31 -14.35
N LEU A 99 -1.37 6.92 -13.84
CA LEU A 99 -1.23 6.37 -12.50
C LEU A 99 -1.55 7.44 -11.43
N GLU A 100 -1.08 8.67 -11.62
CA GLU A 100 -1.39 9.80 -10.75
C GLU A 100 -2.90 10.05 -10.69
N ASN A 101 -3.58 10.07 -11.82
CA ASN A 101 -5.04 10.19 -11.89
C ASN A 101 -5.76 9.04 -11.19
N PHE A 102 -5.27 7.81 -11.36
CA PHE A 102 -5.80 6.65 -10.66
C PHE A 102 -5.64 6.79 -9.14
N MET A 103 -4.50 7.24 -8.67
CA MET A 103 -4.21 7.44 -7.25
C MET A 103 -4.96 8.62 -6.65
N ALA A 104 -5.31 9.65 -7.43
CA ALA A 104 -6.00 10.84 -6.97
C ALA A 104 -7.40 10.55 -6.38
N ALA A 105 -8.01 9.42 -6.71
CA ALA A 105 -9.28 8.97 -6.12
C ALA A 105 -9.14 8.57 -4.64
N TYR A 106 -7.92 8.27 -4.18
CA TYR A 106 -7.63 7.87 -2.81
C TYR A 106 -7.16 9.07 -2.00
N ARG A 107 -7.87 9.38 -0.93
CA ARG A 107 -7.58 10.49 0.00
C ARG A 107 -7.30 9.92 1.38
N PRO A 108 -6.04 9.56 1.66
CA PRO A 108 -5.68 8.98 2.95
C PRO A 108 -5.75 10.02 4.07
N VAL A 109 -6.19 9.59 5.23
CA VAL A 109 -6.17 10.36 6.47
C VAL A 109 -5.03 9.86 7.32
N THR A 110 -4.03 10.72 7.54
CA THR A 110 -2.93 10.41 8.46
C THR A 110 -3.35 10.70 9.89
N HIS A 111 -2.99 9.83 10.81
CA HIS A 111 -3.26 10.01 12.24
C HIS A 111 -2.21 9.29 13.08
N GLY A 112 -1.95 9.84 14.27
CA GLY A 112 -1.13 9.21 15.32
C GLY A 112 0.25 8.78 14.85
N ASP A 113 0.68 7.63 15.37
CA ASP A 113 1.98 7.02 15.13
C ASP A 113 1.97 6.04 13.95
N ALA A 114 1.21 6.33 12.90
CA ALA A 114 1.21 5.50 11.69
C ALA A 114 2.64 5.39 11.12
N PRO A 115 3.03 4.22 10.60
CA PRO A 115 4.35 4.06 10.01
C PRO A 115 4.54 5.01 8.83
N PRO A 116 5.79 5.37 8.48
CA PRO A 116 6.08 6.32 7.39
C PRO A 116 5.46 5.91 6.04
N PHE A 117 5.38 4.61 5.78
CA PHE A 117 4.70 4.03 4.63
C PHE A 117 3.64 3.04 5.10
N PHE A 118 2.38 3.34 4.87
CA PHE A 118 1.24 2.51 5.26
C PHE A 118 0.33 2.14 4.09
N GLY A 119 0.70 2.47 2.88
CA GLY A 119 -0.05 2.13 1.68
C GLY A 119 0.31 3.02 0.50
N GLY A 120 -0.27 2.73 -0.63
CA GLY A 120 -0.01 3.41 -1.88
C GLY A 120 0.08 2.45 -3.05
N ALA A 121 0.81 2.84 -4.08
CA ALA A 121 1.13 1.98 -5.21
C ALA A 121 2.59 1.51 -5.11
N VAL A 122 2.82 0.22 -5.30
CA VAL A 122 4.14 -0.39 -5.36
C VAL A 122 4.24 -1.18 -6.66
N GLY A 123 5.30 -0.97 -7.43
CA GLY A 123 5.49 -1.64 -8.70
C GLY A 123 6.77 -1.21 -9.43
N TYR A 124 6.86 -1.55 -10.69
CA TYR A 124 7.99 -1.25 -11.58
C TYR A 124 7.48 -0.96 -13.00
#